data_b629c38ac794c88c50d9114391837d80
#
_entry.id   b629c38ac794c88c50d9114391837d80
#
_cell.length_a   1.000
_cell.length_b   1.000
_cell.length_c   1.000
_cell.angle_alpha   90.00
_cell.angle_beta   90.00
_cell.angle_gamma   90.00
#
_symmetry.space_group_name_H-M   'P 1'
#
loop_
_entity.id
_entity.type
_entity.pdbx_description
1 polymer ?
#
loop_
_entity_poly.entity_id
_entity_poly.type
_entity_poly.pdbx_seq_one_letter_code
_entity_poly.pdbx_strand_id
1 'polypeptide(L)'
;MTSTDFSTPADVLVLQHLLEDGPGYLGQWLDEQGASWQVRCTEAGDAYPTSVRGFRGLAVLGGAWSANDERPSLRQAEALIQEADALGIPVIGHCLGGQLMARAFGGRVQQLPQPEVGWLPLHIGRSVSARHWLGDAPVATVFQW
;
A
#
# COMPACT_ATOMS: atom_id res chain seq x y z
N MET A 1 5.29 32.59 -0.90
CA MET A 1 4.56 31.63 -1.77
C MET A 1 5.58 30.90 -2.59
N THR A 2 6.08 29.76 -2.10
CA THR A 2 7.00 28.91 -2.84
C THR A 2 6.16 27.91 -3.63
N SER A 3 6.05 28.16 -4.93
CA SER A 3 5.50 27.20 -5.88
C SER A 3 6.43 25.98 -5.86
N THR A 4 5.96 24.88 -5.33
CA THR A 4 6.64 23.59 -5.45
C THR A 4 6.48 23.16 -6.90
N ASP A 5 7.54 23.29 -7.66
CA ASP A 5 7.62 22.88 -9.05
C ASP A 5 7.59 21.34 -9.12
N PHE A 6 6.45 20.76 -9.55
CA PHE A 6 6.23 19.32 -9.68
C PHE A 6 6.70 18.82 -11.07
N SER A 7 7.84 19.26 -11.54
CA SER A 7 8.28 19.04 -12.93
C SER A 7 8.77 17.62 -13.24
N THR A 8 8.95 16.75 -12.25
CA THR A 8 9.20 15.31 -12.48
C THR A 8 8.46 14.52 -11.41
N PRO A 9 7.53 13.63 -11.77
CA PRO A 9 6.88 12.78 -10.79
C PRO A 9 7.93 11.88 -10.14
N ALA A 10 7.84 11.68 -8.82
CA ALA A 10 8.66 10.71 -8.11
C ALA A 10 8.40 9.30 -8.68
N ASP A 11 9.38 8.39 -8.57
CA ASP A 11 9.23 7.02 -9.06
C ASP A 11 8.08 6.29 -8.36
N VAL A 12 7.93 6.49 -7.05
CA VAL A 12 6.94 5.78 -6.24
C VAL A 12 6.02 6.77 -5.52
N LEU A 13 4.71 6.54 -5.67
CA LEU A 13 3.68 7.21 -4.88
C LEU A 13 3.39 6.37 -3.64
N VAL A 14 3.44 7.00 -2.47
CA VAL A 14 3.09 6.38 -1.18
C VAL A 14 1.82 7.03 -0.64
N LEU A 15 0.75 6.25 -0.55
CA LEU A 15 -0.51 6.68 0.08
C LEU A 15 -0.44 6.34 1.57
N GLN A 16 -0.44 7.38 2.39
CA GLN A 16 -0.39 7.30 3.85
C GLN A 16 -1.72 7.81 4.42
N HIS A 17 -2.27 7.08 5.37
CA HIS A 17 -3.57 7.41 5.97
C HIS A 17 -3.41 8.22 7.26
N LEU A 18 -2.47 7.83 8.12
CA LEU A 18 -2.24 8.42 9.44
C LEU A 18 -0.81 8.97 9.53
N LEU A 19 -0.61 10.05 10.28
CA LEU A 19 0.70 10.68 10.44
C LEU A 19 1.75 9.75 11.06
N GLU A 20 1.34 8.93 12.01
CA GLU A 20 2.21 8.01 12.74
C GLU A 20 2.51 6.71 11.98
N ASP A 21 1.71 6.36 10.99
CA ASP A 21 1.86 5.14 10.18
C ASP A 21 2.63 5.45 8.88
N GLY A 22 3.83 5.98 9.00
CA GLY A 22 4.68 6.33 7.87
C GLY A 22 5.30 5.14 7.14
N PRO A 23 6.03 5.39 6.04
CA PRO A 23 6.59 4.34 5.18
C PRO A 23 7.68 3.48 5.84
N GLY A 24 8.26 3.93 6.95
CA GLY A 24 9.21 3.15 7.74
C GLY A 24 10.32 2.52 6.88
N TYR A 25 10.50 1.20 7.02
CA TYR A 25 11.53 0.46 6.29
C TYR A 25 11.35 0.51 4.76
N LEU A 26 10.12 0.62 4.26
CA LEU A 26 9.89 0.79 2.81
C LEU A 26 10.57 2.06 2.29
N GLY A 27 10.44 3.19 3.02
CA GLY A 27 11.10 4.45 2.64
C GLY A 27 12.62 4.30 2.64
N GLN A 28 13.18 3.72 3.70
CA GLN A 28 14.61 3.44 3.77
C GLN A 28 15.08 2.56 2.59
N TRP A 29 14.35 1.51 2.29
CA TRP A 29 14.69 0.61 1.17
C TRP A 29 14.63 1.34 -0.19
N LEU A 30 13.62 2.19 -0.42
CA LEU A 30 13.52 2.99 -1.63
C LEU A 30 14.73 3.94 -1.78
N ASP A 31 15.14 4.58 -0.69
CA ASP A 31 16.33 5.43 -0.67
C ASP A 31 17.60 4.65 -1.01
N GLU A 32 17.76 3.45 -0.44
CA GLU A 32 18.88 2.54 -0.73
C GLU A 32 18.92 2.08 -2.19
N GLN A 33 17.73 1.94 -2.84
CA GLN A 33 17.63 1.63 -4.27
C GLN A 33 17.81 2.86 -5.18
N GLY A 34 17.95 4.07 -4.61
CA GLY A 34 18.02 5.31 -5.37
C GLY A 34 16.72 5.68 -6.08
N ALA A 35 15.60 5.12 -5.63
CA ALA A 35 14.28 5.42 -6.15
C ALA A 35 13.72 6.68 -5.47
N SER A 36 13.27 7.64 -6.26
CA SER A 36 12.57 8.79 -5.71
C SER A 36 11.13 8.40 -5.31
N TRP A 37 10.65 8.94 -4.20
CA TRP A 37 9.30 8.66 -3.73
C TRP A 37 8.68 9.88 -3.09
N GLN A 38 7.35 9.94 -3.13
CA GLN A 38 6.59 11.00 -2.46
C GLN A 38 5.42 10.41 -1.67
N VAL A 39 5.20 10.96 -0.48
CA VAL A 39 4.06 10.64 0.38
C VAL A 39 2.92 11.61 0.12
N ARG A 40 1.70 11.09 0.15
CA ARG A 40 0.46 11.84 0.34
C ARG A 40 -0.23 11.31 1.58
N CYS A 41 -0.30 12.15 2.61
CA CYS A 41 -0.88 11.79 3.91
C CYS A 41 -2.20 12.53 4.12
N THR A 42 -3.31 11.77 4.15
CA THR A 42 -4.64 12.37 4.29
C THR A 42 -4.87 13.02 5.65
N GLU A 43 -4.27 12.51 6.72
CA GLU A 43 -4.35 13.13 8.04
C GLU A 43 -3.56 14.45 8.11
N ALA A 44 -2.50 14.59 7.32
CA ALA A 44 -1.78 15.85 7.16
C ALA A 44 -2.55 16.88 6.32
N GLY A 45 -3.70 16.50 5.76
CA GLY A 45 -4.50 17.35 4.89
C GLY A 45 -4.14 17.24 3.40
N ASP A 46 -3.27 16.29 3.02
CA ASP A 46 -2.98 16.05 1.60
C ASP A 46 -4.17 15.41 0.90
N ALA A 47 -4.42 15.82 -0.34
CA ALA A 47 -5.27 15.07 -1.24
C ALA A 47 -4.43 13.99 -1.96
N TYR A 48 -5.01 12.78 -2.13
CA TYR A 48 -4.44 11.83 -3.06
C TYR A 48 -4.56 12.36 -4.49
N PRO A 49 -3.62 12.04 -5.38
CA PRO A 49 -3.72 12.47 -6.78
C PRO A 49 -4.93 11.81 -7.45
N THR A 50 -5.39 12.39 -8.53
CA THR A 50 -6.50 11.84 -9.31
C THR A 50 -6.08 10.70 -10.23
N SER A 51 -4.78 10.47 -10.40
CA SER A 51 -4.20 9.44 -11.27
C SER A 51 -2.81 9.03 -10.79
N VAL A 52 -2.44 7.78 -11.06
CA VAL A 52 -1.09 7.25 -10.85
C VAL A 52 -0.19 7.37 -12.08
N ARG A 53 -0.68 7.98 -13.15
CA ARG A 53 0.13 8.18 -14.38
C ARG A 53 1.38 8.98 -14.09
N GLY A 54 2.51 8.48 -14.59
CA GLY A 54 3.82 9.06 -14.37
C GLY A 54 4.60 8.44 -13.20
N PHE A 55 3.94 7.73 -12.29
CA PHE A 55 4.61 6.92 -11.28
C PHE A 55 4.99 5.54 -11.84
N ARG A 56 6.04 4.96 -11.27
CA ARG A 56 6.54 3.61 -11.60
C ARG A 56 6.14 2.57 -10.56
N GLY A 57 5.62 3.00 -9.42
CA GLY A 57 5.14 2.16 -8.35
C GLY A 57 4.13 2.87 -7.47
N LEU A 58 3.25 2.10 -6.83
CA LEU A 58 2.28 2.56 -5.85
C LEU A 58 2.42 1.76 -4.57
N ALA A 59 2.59 2.44 -3.44
CA ALA A 59 2.53 1.84 -2.12
C ALA A 59 1.32 2.39 -1.36
N VAL A 60 0.53 1.50 -0.76
CA VAL A 60 -0.62 1.87 0.08
C VAL A 60 -0.36 1.36 1.49
N LEU A 61 -0.21 2.28 2.42
CA LEU A 61 0.18 1.95 3.80
C LEU A 61 -1.00 1.47 4.65
N GLY A 62 -0.69 1.09 5.87
CA GLY A 62 -1.65 0.72 6.90
C GLY A 62 -2.46 1.90 7.45
N GLY A 63 -3.35 1.61 8.37
CA GLY A 63 -4.15 2.59 9.06
C GLY A 63 -5.16 1.96 10.00
N ALA A 64 -5.73 2.75 10.89
CA ALA A 64 -6.63 2.27 11.95
C ALA A 64 -8.09 2.06 11.49
N TRP A 65 -8.41 2.34 10.23
CA TRP A 65 -9.78 2.24 9.73
C TRP A 65 -10.08 0.85 9.15
N SER A 66 -11.36 0.51 9.08
CA SER A 66 -11.79 -0.63 8.30
C SER A 66 -11.72 -0.31 6.80
N ALA A 67 -11.25 -1.26 6.00
CA ALA A 67 -11.33 -1.15 4.55
C ALA A 67 -12.79 -1.03 4.07
N ASN A 68 -13.77 -1.42 4.89
CA ASN A 68 -15.20 -1.31 4.60
C ASN A 68 -15.82 0.04 4.98
N ASP A 69 -15.06 0.94 5.60
CA ASP A 69 -15.56 2.28 5.94
C ASP A 69 -15.83 3.10 4.67
N GLU A 70 -16.92 3.85 4.68
CA GLU A 70 -17.31 4.75 3.59
C GLU A 70 -16.55 6.09 3.68
N ARG A 71 -15.22 6.01 3.60
CA ARG A 71 -14.33 7.17 3.58
C ARG A 71 -13.91 7.50 2.15
N PRO A 72 -14.08 8.75 1.69
CA PRO A 72 -13.71 9.14 0.33
C PRO A 72 -12.25 8.80 -0.02
N SER A 73 -11.31 9.00 0.93
CA SER A 73 -9.90 8.68 0.72
C SER A 73 -9.64 7.19 0.49
N LEU A 74 -10.38 6.29 1.16
CA LEU A 74 -10.23 4.85 0.95
C LEU A 74 -10.77 4.45 -0.43
N ARG A 75 -11.92 5.00 -0.85
CA ARG A 75 -12.46 4.75 -2.19
C ARG A 75 -11.56 5.30 -3.28
N GLN A 76 -10.93 6.46 -3.03
CA GLN A 76 -9.93 7.01 -3.95
C GLN A 76 -8.67 6.13 -4.02
N ALA A 77 -8.18 5.59 -2.90
CA ALA A 77 -7.07 4.65 -2.89
C ALA A 77 -7.39 3.39 -3.72
N GLU A 78 -8.60 2.82 -3.59
CA GLU A 78 -9.05 1.69 -4.42
C GLU A 78 -9.06 2.03 -5.92
N ALA A 79 -9.53 3.23 -6.29
CA ALA A 79 -9.52 3.67 -7.69
C ALA A 79 -8.09 3.80 -8.24
N LEU A 80 -7.14 4.32 -7.44
CA LEU A 80 -5.73 4.41 -7.81
C LEU A 80 -5.07 3.03 -7.93
N ILE A 81 -5.43 2.08 -7.08
CA ILE A 81 -4.98 0.68 -7.16
C ILE A 81 -5.47 0.05 -8.48
N GLN A 82 -6.74 0.24 -8.83
CA GLN A 82 -7.31 -0.28 -10.08
C GLN A 82 -6.64 0.36 -11.31
N GLU A 83 -6.39 1.66 -11.27
CA GLU A 83 -5.70 2.35 -12.36
C GLU A 83 -4.25 1.84 -12.48
N ALA A 84 -3.54 1.64 -11.38
CA ALA A 84 -2.17 1.13 -11.37
C ALA A 84 -2.11 -0.26 -12.02
N ASP A 85 -3.01 -1.16 -11.66
CA ASP A 85 -3.12 -2.49 -12.27
C ASP A 85 -3.39 -2.40 -13.78
N ALA A 86 -4.35 -1.59 -14.19
CA ALA A 86 -4.67 -1.39 -15.61
C ALA A 86 -3.52 -0.81 -16.43
N LEU A 87 -2.62 -0.08 -15.80
CA LEU A 87 -1.41 0.50 -16.41
C LEU A 87 -0.16 -0.38 -16.27
N GLY A 88 -0.26 -1.53 -15.59
CA GLY A 88 0.87 -2.41 -15.30
C GLY A 88 1.87 -1.81 -14.31
N ILE A 89 1.45 -0.85 -13.48
CA ILE A 89 2.26 -0.27 -12.41
C ILE A 89 2.19 -1.19 -11.20
N PRO A 90 3.33 -1.67 -10.66
CA PRO A 90 3.34 -2.53 -9.49
C PRO A 90 2.75 -1.83 -8.26
N VAL A 91 1.97 -2.58 -7.49
CA VAL A 91 1.33 -2.09 -6.26
C VAL A 91 1.73 -2.97 -5.09
N ILE A 92 2.08 -2.34 -3.97
CA ILE A 92 2.26 -3.01 -2.68
C ILE A 92 1.28 -2.41 -1.66
N GLY A 93 0.60 -3.27 -0.90
CA GLY A 93 -0.31 -2.87 0.18
C GLY A 93 0.12 -3.46 1.51
N HIS A 94 0.22 -2.61 2.53
CA HIS A 94 0.52 -3.02 3.90
C HIS A 94 -0.75 -2.94 4.75
N CYS A 95 -1.09 -4.00 5.48
CA CYS A 95 -2.23 -4.05 6.40
C CYS A 95 -3.52 -3.56 5.71
N LEU A 96 -4.07 -2.40 6.11
CA LEU A 96 -5.22 -1.76 5.46
C LEU A 96 -5.03 -1.62 3.94
N GLY A 97 -3.81 -1.28 3.48
CA GLY A 97 -3.52 -1.20 2.04
C GLY A 97 -3.71 -2.52 1.32
N GLY A 98 -3.30 -3.64 1.91
CA GLY A 98 -3.56 -4.98 1.35
C GLY A 98 -5.05 -5.33 1.32
N GLN A 99 -5.81 -4.91 2.34
CA GLN A 99 -7.26 -5.09 2.38
C GLN A 99 -7.97 -4.24 1.30
N LEU A 100 -7.52 -3.01 1.07
CA LEU A 100 -8.02 -2.15 -0.02
C LEU A 100 -7.72 -2.76 -1.39
N MET A 101 -6.54 -3.37 -1.58
CA MET A 101 -6.22 -4.12 -2.79
C MET A 101 -7.18 -5.28 -3.00
N ALA A 102 -7.45 -6.08 -1.96
CA ALA A 102 -8.41 -7.17 -2.06
C ALA A 102 -9.78 -6.68 -2.50
N ARG A 103 -10.27 -5.58 -1.93
CA ARG A 103 -11.55 -4.97 -2.32
C ARG A 103 -11.53 -4.40 -3.74
N ALA A 104 -10.47 -3.70 -4.11
CA ALA A 104 -10.30 -3.10 -5.44
C ALA A 104 -10.42 -4.16 -6.55
N PHE A 105 -10.02 -5.40 -6.27
CA PHE A 105 -10.12 -6.54 -7.18
C PHE A 105 -11.34 -7.45 -6.95
N GLY A 106 -12.36 -6.97 -6.25
CA GLY A 106 -13.63 -7.67 -6.05
C GLY A 106 -13.60 -8.70 -4.92
N GLY A 107 -12.55 -8.75 -4.13
CA GLY A 107 -12.46 -9.57 -2.92
C GLY A 107 -13.33 -9.01 -1.78
N ARG A 108 -13.44 -9.79 -0.71
CA ARG A 108 -14.16 -9.41 0.51
C ARG A 108 -13.19 -9.31 1.67
N VAL A 109 -13.35 -8.25 2.47
CA VAL A 109 -12.68 -8.08 3.76
C VAL A 109 -13.71 -8.27 4.85
N GLN A 110 -13.43 -9.18 5.79
CA GLN A 110 -14.34 -9.54 6.88
C GLN A 110 -13.59 -9.46 8.20
N GLN A 111 -14.29 -9.04 9.23
CA GLN A 111 -13.77 -9.12 10.58
C GLN A 111 -13.80 -10.58 11.05
N LEU A 112 -12.66 -11.06 11.55
CA LEU A 112 -12.58 -12.38 12.16
C LEU A 112 -13.23 -12.38 13.55
N PRO A 113 -13.84 -13.51 13.99
CA PRO A 113 -14.38 -13.66 15.35
C PRO A 113 -13.31 -13.47 16.42
N GLN A 114 -12.07 -13.84 16.12
CA GLN A 114 -10.91 -13.65 17.00
C GLN A 114 -9.82 -12.91 16.21
N PRO A 115 -9.28 -11.81 16.76
CA PRO A 115 -8.20 -11.10 16.10
C PRO A 115 -6.92 -11.94 16.10
N GLU A 116 -6.17 -11.86 15.03
CA GLU A 116 -4.83 -12.43 14.93
C GLU A 116 -3.83 -11.36 15.34
N VAL A 117 -3.28 -11.48 16.56
CA VAL A 117 -2.31 -10.52 17.11
C VAL A 117 -1.07 -11.27 17.58
N GLY A 118 0.10 -10.83 17.12
CA GLY A 118 1.40 -11.39 17.53
C GLY A 118 2.21 -11.96 16.38
N TRP A 119 3.25 -12.72 16.73
CA TRP A 119 4.10 -13.42 15.78
C TRP A 119 3.43 -14.73 15.36
N LEU A 120 2.98 -14.79 14.13
CA LEU A 120 2.21 -15.91 13.60
C LEU A 120 2.87 -16.51 12.35
N PRO A 121 2.66 -17.82 12.09
CA PRO A 121 3.16 -18.44 10.88
C PRO A 121 2.34 -18.02 9.66
N LEU A 122 3.01 -17.51 8.63
CA LEU A 122 2.45 -17.30 7.30
C LEU A 122 2.81 -18.47 6.41
N HIS A 123 1.82 -19.22 5.94
CA HIS A 123 2.03 -20.30 4.98
C HIS A 123 2.12 -19.72 3.56
N ILE A 124 3.28 -19.88 2.94
CA ILE A 124 3.54 -19.34 1.61
C ILE A 124 3.03 -20.33 0.55
N GLY A 125 2.18 -19.84 -0.34
CA GLY A 125 1.65 -20.63 -1.45
C GLY A 125 2.75 -21.10 -2.40
N ARG A 126 2.49 -22.20 -3.13
CA ARG A 126 3.47 -22.79 -4.07
C ARG A 126 3.45 -22.20 -5.48
N SER A 127 2.64 -21.18 -5.73
CA SER A 127 2.59 -20.51 -7.04
C SER A 127 3.91 -19.82 -7.37
N VAL A 128 4.18 -19.62 -8.64
CA VAL A 128 5.36 -18.86 -9.11
C VAL A 128 5.35 -17.45 -8.54
N SER A 129 4.18 -16.78 -8.53
CA SER A 129 4.02 -15.45 -7.99
C SER A 129 4.31 -15.40 -6.48
N ALA A 130 3.81 -16.36 -5.70
CA ALA A 130 4.06 -16.39 -4.26
C ALA A 130 5.56 -16.53 -3.96
N ARG A 131 6.27 -17.41 -4.68
CA ARG A 131 7.72 -17.55 -4.51
C ARG A 131 8.51 -16.32 -4.96
N HIS A 132 8.05 -15.68 -6.02
CA HIS A 132 8.68 -14.45 -6.52
C HIS A 132 8.62 -13.33 -5.46
N TRP A 133 7.49 -13.18 -4.77
CA TRP A 133 7.29 -12.13 -3.77
C TRP A 133 7.81 -12.47 -2.37
N LEU A 134 7.71 -13.73 -1.97
CA LEU A 134 7.91 -14.16 -0.58
C LEU A 134 9.07 -15.15 -0.41
N GLY A 135 9.74 -15.51 -1.50
CA GLY A 135 10.83 -16.48 -1.50
C GLY A 135 10.35 -17.94 -1.48
N ASP A 136 11.30 -18.85 -1.40
CA ASP A 136 11.04 -20.30 -1.54
C ASP A 136 10.68 -20.99 -0.21
N ALA A 137 10.78 -20.29 0.91
CA ALA A 137 10.43 -20.86 2.22
C ALA A 137 8.93 -21.20 2.26
N PRO A 138 8.54 -22.39 2.77
CA PRO A 138 7.13 -22.76 2.85
C PRO A 138 6.36 -22.01 3.94
N VAL A 139 7.08 -21.47 4.92
CA VAL A 139 6.53 -20.74 6.06
C VAL A 139 7.45 -19.58 6.41
N ALA A 140 6.87 -18.43 6.70
CA ALA A 140 7.55 -17.28 7.30
C ALA A 140 6.86 -16.92 8.61
N THR A 141 7.61 -16.41 9.59
CA THR A 141 7.02 -15.84 10.80
C THR A 141 6.84 -14.35 10.59
N VAL A 142 5.59 -13.88 10.72
CA VAL A 142 5.22 -12.47 10.52
C VAL A 142 4.52 -11.92 11.75
N PHE A 143 4.65 -10.63 11.98
CA PHE A 143 3.90 -9.95 13.03
C PHE A 143 2.60 -9.41 12.45
N GLN A 144 1.50 -9.65 13.15
CA GLN A 144 0.16 -9.17 12.80
C GLN A 144 -0.48 -8.49 14.02
N TRP A 145 -1.31 -7.49 13.78
CA TRP A 145 -2.11 -6.80 14.81
C TRP A 145 -3.42 -6.24 14.26
#